data_bd1c513a4344e8f09f1d78cbfabc005a
#
_entry.id   bd1c513a4344e8f09f1d78cbfabc005a
#
_cell.length_a   1.000
_cell.length_b   1.000
_cell.length_c   1.000
_cell.angle_alpha   90.00
_cell.angle_beta   90.00
_cell.angle_gamma   90.00
#
_symmetry.space_group_name_H-M   'P 1'
#
loop_
_entity.id
_entity.type
_entity.pdbx_description
1 polymer ?
#
loop_
_entity_poly.entity_id
_entity_poly.type
_entity_poly.pdbx_seq_one_letter_code
_entity_poly.pdbx_strand_id
1 'polypeptide(L)'
;MEQFIGCDAHKKFSVFVAVNEKGQAGEALRVAHDRDLYREFLARLPPHSTIALEASGSYSWLADELERSGHRPKLCNPLEAKRRMALTKKTDKLDARGLAILLCNGTP
;
A
#
# COMPACT_ATOMS: atom_id res chain seq x y z
N MET A 1 4.03 -5.61 -17.47
CA MET A 1 3.83 -4.24 -16.99
C MET A 1 3.93 -4.20 -15.48
N GLU A 2 4.82 -3.37 -14.96
CA GLU A 2 4.97 -3.21 -13.54
C GLU A 2 3.84 -2.37 -12.95
N GLN A 3 3.35 -2.81 -11.81
CA GLN A 3 2.39 -2.05 -11.04
C GLN A 3 2.99 -1.76 -9.67
N PHE A 4 2.72 -0.56 -9.20
CA PHE A 4 3.15 -0.13 -7.87
C PHE A 4 1.90 -0.01 -7.02
N ILE A 5 1.84 -0.78 -5.95
CA ILE A 5 0.63 -0.91 -5.15
C ILE A 5 0.82 -0.25 -3.79
N GLY A 6 -0.13 0.60 -3.43
CA GLY A 6 -0.19 1.20 -2.12
C GLY A 6 -1.30 0.60 -1.29
N CYS A 7 -1.07 0.44 -0.01
CA CYS A 7 -2.05 -0.08 0.94
C CYS A 7 -2.22 0.91 2.08
N ASP A 8 -3.42 1.46 2.21
CA ASP A 8 -3.80 2.31 3.34
C ASP A 8 -4.59 1.47 4.32
N ALA A 9 -3.95 1.09 5.41
CA ALA A 9 -4.56 0.22 6.41
C ALA A 9 -5.35 1.03 7.43
N HIS A 10 -6.63 0.75 7.53
CA HIS A 10 -7.51 1.29 8.56
C HIS A 10 -7.73 0.23 9.64
N LYS A 11 -8.54 0.55 10.61
CA LYS A 11 -8.74 -0.35 11.75
C LYS A 11 -9.40 -1.68 11.36
N LYS A 12 -10.37 -1.65 10.45
CA LYS A 12 -11.15 -2.84 10.07
C LYS A 12 -11.05 -3.22 8.60
N PHE A 13 -10.37 -2.43 7.81
CA PHE A 13 -10.22 -2.68 6.38
C PHE A 13 -8.98 -1.99 5.86
N SER A 14 -8.56 -2.40 4.68
CA SER A 14 -7.47 -1.74 3.94
C SER A 14 -7.98 -1.28 2.59
N VAL A 15 -7.40 -0.20 2.08
CA VAL A 15 -7.67 0.30 0.73
C VAL A 15 -6.41 0.10 -0.10
N PHE A 16 -6.54 -0.56 -1.24
CA PHE A 16 -5.44 -0.79 -2.16
C PHE A 16 -5.62 0.02 -3.43
N VAL A 17 -4.55 0.64 -3.90
CA VAL A 17 -4.54 1.35 -5.17
C VAL A 17 -3.29 0.93 -5.94
N ALA A 18 -3.48 0.54 -7.20
CA ALA A 18 -2.37 0.24 -8.09
C ALA A 18 -2.11 1.45 -8.98
N VAL A 19 -0.84 1.75 -9.19
CA VAL A 19 -0.40 2.85 -10.05
C VAL A 19 0.54 2.26 -11.10
N ASN A 20 0.36 2.62 -12.37
CA ASN A 20 1.21 2.14 -13.43
C ASN A 20 2.50 2.96 -13.53
N GLU A 21 3.36 2.62 -14.49
CA GLU A 21 4.65 3.30 -14.70
C GLU A 21 4.50 4.79 -14.99
N LYS A 22 3.36 5.19 -15.53
CA LYS A 22 3.08 6.58 -15.86
C LYS A 22 2.50 7.37 -14.71
N GLY A 23 2.35 6.74 -13.54
CA GLY A 23 1.76 7.40 -12.38
C GLY A 23 0.24 7.46 -12.39
N GLN A 24 -0.41 6.75 -13.30
CA GLN A 24 -1.87 6.72 -13.38
C GLN A 24 -2.43 5.73 -12.38
N ALA A 25 -3.33 6.21 -11.53
CA ALA A 25 -3.94 5.40 -10.50
C ALA A 25 -5.16 4.65 -11.03
N GLY A 26 -5.27 3.40 -10.65
CA GLY A 26 -6.46 2.62 -10.90
C GLY A 26 -7.51 2.87 -9.83
N GLU A 27 -8.53 2.01 -9.81
CA GLU A 27 -9.62 2.10 -8.86
C GLU A 27 -9.15 1.72 -7.46
N ALA A 28 -9.64 2.43 -6.45
CA ALA A 28 -9.38 2.08 -5.06
C ALA A 28 -10.22 0.85 -4.68
N LEU A 29 -9.56 -0.18 -4.15
CA LEU A 29 -10.22 -1.42 -3.76
C LEU A 29 -10.19 -1.57 -2.25
N ARG A 30 -11.35 -1.73 -1.65
CA ARG A 30 -11.49 -1.86 -0.20
C ARG A 30 -11.60 -3.33 0.18
N VAL A 31 -10.76 -3.77 1.10
CA VAL A 31 -10.72 -5.16 1.55
C VAL A 31 -10.86 -5.20 3.08
N ALA A 32 -11.87 -5.90 3.56
CA ALA A 32 -12.07 -6.06 4.99
C ALA A 32 -10.92 -6.83 5.62
N HIS A 33 -10.63 -6.54 6.88
CA HIS A 33 -9.60 -7.27 7.65
C HIS A 33 -10.14 -8.62 8.14
N ASP A 34 -10.56 -9.42 7.17
CA ASP A 34 -10.93 -10.81 7.36
C ASP A 34 -9.85 -11.64 6.68
N ARG A 35 -9.28 -12.60 7.39
CA ARG A 35 -8.12 -13.34 6.89
C ARG A 35 -8.39 -14.02 5.55
N ASP A 36 -9.53 -14.66 5.41
CA ASP A 36 -9.87 -15.38 4.17
C ASP A 36 -10.10 -14.43 3.01
N LEU A 37 -10.84 -13.35 3.25
CA LEU A 37 -11.09 -12.34 2.21
C LEU A 37 -9.80 -11.65 1.80
N TYR A 38 -8.94 -11.37 2.75
CA TYR A 38 -7.67 -10.70 2.51
C TYR A 38 -6.77 -11.58 1.66
N ARG A 39 -6.64 -12.86 2.01
CA ARG A 39 -5.84 -13.83 1.26
C ARG A 39 -6.37 -14.02 -0.15
N GLU A 40 -7.68 -14.08 -0.31
CA GLU A 40 -8.31 -14.21 -1.62
C GLU A 40 -7.99 -13.01 -2.50
N PHE A 41 -8.06 -11.80 -1.93
CA PHE A 41 -7.71 -10.59 -2.65
C PHE A 41 -6.24 -10.60 -3.08
N LEU A 42 -5.33 -10.93 -2.16
CA LEU A 42 -3.90 -10.96 -2.45
C LEU A 42 -3.54 -11.97 -3.53
N ALA A 43 -4.27 -13.08 -3.59
CA ALA A 43 -4.06 -14.10 -4.61
C ALA A 43 -4.43 -13.62 -6.02
N ARG A 44 -5.25 -12.59 -6.13
CA ARG A 44 -5.63 -12.00 -7.42
C ARG A 44 -4.64 -10.98 -7.94
N LEU A 45 -3.75 -10.52 -7.09
CA LEU A 45 -2.73 -9.57 -7.50
C LEU A 45 -1.65 -10.28 -8.31
N PRO A 46 -0.95 -9.56 -9.21
CA PRO A 46 0.18 -10.14 -9.92
C PRO A 46 1.20 -10.73 -8.93
N PRO A 47 1.77 -11.91 -9.22
CA PRO A 47 2.73 -12.55 -8.29
C PRO A 47 3.92 -11.64 -8.00
N HIS A 48 4.41 -11.73 -6.78
CA HIS A 48 5.60 -10.97 -6.35
C HIS A 48 5.44 -9.45 -6.46
N SER A 49 4.22 -8.97 -6.22
CA SER A 49 3.97 -7.53 -6.22
C SER A 49 4.61 -6.87 -5.00
N THR A 50 5.16 -5.68 -5.20
CA THR A 50 5.64 -4.86 -4.09
C THR A 50 4.50 -3.96 -3.64
N ILE A 51 4.20 -4.00 -2.36
CA ILE A 51 3.07 -3.27 -1.78
C ILE A 51 3.58 -2.34 -0.70
N ALA A 52 3.45 -1.04 -0.93
CA ALA A 52 3.85 -0.03 0.04
C ALA A 52 2.77 0.14 1.09
N LEU A 53 3.15 0.13 2.36
CA LEU A 53 2.24 0.41 3.45
C LEU A 53 2.92 1.26 4.50
N GLU A 54 2.11 2.07 5.16
CA GLU A 54 2.61 2.94 6.22
C GLU A 54 2.80 2.13 7.51
N ALA A 55 3.95 2.32 8.14
CA ALA A 55 4.25 1.64 9.41
C ALA A 55 3.38 2.23 10.52
N SER A 56 2.31 1.56 10.84
CA SER A 56 1.35 1.97 11.87
C SER A 56 0.82 0.74 12.61
N GLY A 57 -0.07 0.93 13.56
CA GLY A 57 -0.45 -0.06 14.54
C GLY A 57 -0.74 -1.50 14.08
N SER A 58 -1.37 -1.66 12.93
CA SER A 58 -1.78 -2.99 12.45
C SER A 58 -0.86 -3.57 11.38
N TYR A 59 0.26 -2.91 11.10
CA TYR A 59 1.09 -3.28 9.95
C TYR A 59 1.72 -4.68 10.05
N SER A 60 2.04 -5.14 11.26
CA SER A 60 2.69 -6.44 11.42
C SER A 60 1.85 -7.59 10.87
N TRP A 61 0.56 -7.59 11.19
CA TRP A 61 -0.36 -8.61 10.71
C TRP A 61 -0.50 -8.55 9.19
N LEU A 62 -0.62 -7.33 8.66
CA LEU A 62 -0.78 -7.12 7.23
C LEU A 62 0.48 -7.50 6.47
N ALA A 63 1.64 -7.12 6.97
CA ALA A 63 2.92 -7.47 6.36
C ALA A 63 3.11 -8.98 6.31
N ASP A 64 2.76 -9.69 7.39
CA ASP A 64 2.84 -11.14 7.44
C ASP A 64 1.95 -11.79 6.38
N GLU A 65 0.73 -11.31 6.22
CA GLU A 65 -0.18 -11.83 5.21
C GLU A 65 0.33 -11.57 3.79
N LEU A 66 0.91 -10.40 3.56
CA LEU A 66 1.51 -10.07 2.27
C LEU A 66 2.65 -11.03 1.93
N GLU A 67 3.54 -11.27 2.89
CA GLU A 67 4.66 -12.18 2.70
C GLU A 67 4.21 -13.61 2.46
N ARG A 68 3.23 -14.09 3.21
CA ARG A 68 2.68 -15.43 3.05
C ARG A 68 2.05 -15.63 1.68
N SER A 69 1.54 -14.58 1.09
CA SER A 69 0.93 -14.62 -0.24
C SER A 69 1.95 -14.45 -1.37
N GLY A 70 3.24 -14.35 -1.03
CA GLY A 70 4.31 -14.21 -2.02
C GLY A 70 4.57 -12.77 -2.46
N HIS A 71 3.95 -11.80 -1.81
CA HIS A 71 4.17 -10.38 -2.12
C HIS A 71 5.24 -9.79 -1.22
N ARG A 72 5.73 -8.61 -1.58
CA ARG A 72 6.80 -7.92 -0.85
C ARG A 72 6.24 -6.68 -0.17
N PRO A 73 6.09 -6.69 1.16
CA PRO A 73 5.69 -5.48 1.87
C PRO A 73 6.85 -4.50 1.93
N LYS A 74 6.55 -3.25 1.65
CA LYS A 74 7.51 -2.15 1.74
C LYS A 74 6.98 -1.17 2.76
N LEU A 75 7.61 -1.15 3.93
CA LEU A 75 7.19 -0.25 5.01
C LEU A 75 7.68 1.16 4.74
N CYS A 76 6.79 2.12 4.79
CA CYS A 76 7.11 3.53 4.61
C CYS A 76 7.04 4.25 5.95
N ASN A 77 8.06 5.01 6.27
CA ASN A 77 8.03 5.88 7.44
C ASN A 77 7.10 7.05 7.13
N PRO A 78 6.02 7.25 7.91
CA PRO A 78 5.04 8.28 7.59
C PRO A 78 5.62 9.69 7.53
N LEU A 79 6.53 10.01 8.44
CA LEU A 79 7.12 11.34 8.51
C LEU A 79 8.00 11.63 7.28
N GLU A 80 8.87 10.69 6.95
CA GLU A 80 9.76 10.83 5.80
C GLU A 80 8.99 10.82 4.48
N ALA A 81 7.99 9.96 4.37
CA ALA A 81 7.16 9.87 3.18
C ALA A 81 6.43 11.19 2.92
N LYS A 82 5.86 11.79 3.96
CA LYS A 82 5.20 13.09 3.85
C LYS A 82 6.16 14.18 3.41
N ARG A 83 7.38 14.16 3.95
CA ARG A 83 8.39 15.13 3.60
C ARG A 83 8.80 15.01 2.12
N ARG A 84 8.96 13.79 1.63
CA ARG A 84 9.32 13.56 0.22
C ARG A 84 8.23 13.98 -0.74
N MET A 85 6.98 13.90 -0.33
CA MET A 85 5.85 14.36 -1.11
C MET A 85 5.58 15.86 -0.95
N ALA A 86 6.40 16.57 -0.20
CA ALA A 86 6.23 17.99 0.09
C ALA A 86 4.89 18.31 0.72
N LEU A 87 4.37 17.41 1.55
CA LEU A 87 3.15 17.64 2.30
C LEU A 87 3.47 18.52 3.50
N THR A 88 2.86 19.68 3.56
CA THR A 88 3.19 20.70 4.56
C THR A 88 2.15 20.85 5.66
N LYS A 89 0.96 20.32 5.46
CA LYS A 89 -0.12 20.43 6.43
C LYS A 89 -0.15 19.22 7.35
N LYS A 90 -0.40 19.47 8.64
CA LYS A 90 -0.52 18.36 9.62
C LYS A 90 -1.67 17.41 9.30
N THR A 91 -2.68 17.91 8.61
CA THR A 91 -3.84 17.13 8.21
C THR A 91 -3.61 16.30 6.95
N ASP A 92 -2.50 16.55 6.25
CA ASP A 92 -2.18 15.78 5.06
C ASP A 92 -1.90 14.33 5.45
N LYS A 93 -2.61 13.43 4.82
CA LYS A 93 -2.52 12.00 5.09
C LYS A 93 -2.06 11.27 3.85
N LEU A 94 -1.14 10.32 4.05
CA LEU A 94 -0.74 9.41 2.99
C LEU A 94 -1.80 8.34 2.85
N ASP A 95 -2.47 8.34 1.72
CA ASP A 95 -3.41 7.30 1.37
C ASP A 95 -2.75 6.24 0.48
N ALA A 96 -3.51 5.26 0.05
CA ALA A 96 -3.00 4.18 -0.79
C ALA A 96 -2.42 4.70 -2.10
N ARG A 97 -3.05 5.69 -2.71
CA ARG A 97 -2.56 6.30 -3.94
C ARG A 97 -1.22 6.99 -3.72
N GLY A 98 -1.10 7.75 -2.64
CA GLY A 98 0.15 8.43 -2.30
C GLY A 98 1.29 7.46 -2.07
N LEU A 99 1.03 6.36 -1.36
CA LEU A 99 2.03 5.32 -1.13
C LEU A 99 2.45 4.65 -2.43
N ALA A 100 1.50 4.37 -3.32
CA ALA A 100 1.82 3.76 -4.61
C ALA A 100 2.65 4.71 -5.49
N ILE A 101 2.36 6.00 -5.47
CA ILE A 101 3.12 7.01 -6.21
C ILE A 101 4.55 7.09 -5.69
N LEU A 102 4.73 7.07 -4.38
CA LEU A 102 6.07 7.05 -3.78
C LEU A 102 6.86 5.84 -4.24
N LEU A 103 6.23 4.69 -4.28
CA LEU A 103 6.86 3.46 -4.73
C LEU A 103 7.23 3.54 -6.20
N CYS A 104 6.33 4.10 -7.04
CA CYS A 104 6.56 4.30 -8.47
C CYS A 104 7.78 5.20 -8.73
N ASN A 105 7.99 6.20 -7.89
CA ASN A 105 9.11 7.12 -8.01
C ASN A 105 10.41 6.57 -7.40
N GLY A 106 10.40 5.31 -6.95
CA GLY A 106 11.57 4.70 -6.35
C GLY A 106 11.88 5.20 -4.95
N THR A 107 10.92 5.83 -4.30
CA THR A 107 11.08 6.36 -2.93
C THR A 107 10.12 5.66 -1.99
N PRO A 108 10.54 4.58 -1.37
CA PRO A 108 9.72 3.88 -0.40
C PRO A 108 9.50 4.69 0.88
#